data_13566fa5abf65494818db2c0ff415545
#
_entry.id   13566fa5abf65494818db2c0ff415545
#
_cell.length_a   1.000
_cell.length_b   1.000
_cell.length_c   1.000
_cell.angle_alpha   90.00
_cell.angle_beta   90.00
_cell.angle_gamma   90.00
#
_symmetry.space_group_name_H-M   'P 1'
#
loop_
_entity.id
_entity.type
_entity.pdbx_description
1 polymer ?
#
loop_
_entity_poly.entity_id
_entity_poly.type
_entity_poly.pdbx_seq_one_letter_code
_entity_poly.pdbx_strand_id
1 'polypeptide(L)'
;MASTTFSGPVTSTNGFIGALTGNIAGTGSITHTATAINATATATAAQVATGYITSTSAAATAITLPTGTLLGAALGATQGTVFDLYIDNTAGASTVTIAVAVNGILSTAAADTAGSFGDLTIASGATGIGRFTLMFSSATAYVFTRTA
;
A
#
# COMPACT_ATOMS: atom_id res chain seq x y z
N MET A 1 12.27 12.95 -31.75
CA MET A 1 11.19 11.97 -31.51
C MET A 1 9.88 12.59 -31.93
N ALA A 2 9.07 11.88 -32.73
CA ALA A 2 7.75 12.36 -33.11
C ALA A 2 6.81 12.30 -31.89
N SER A 3 6.08 13.39 -31.64
CA SER A 3 5.01 13.41 -30.64
C SER A 3 3.73 12.93 -31.29
N THR A 4 3.04 11.98 -30.69
CA THR A 4 1.72 11.53 -31.13
C THR A 4 0.67 12.20 -30.26
N THR A 5 -0.24 12.97 -30.86
CA THR A 5 -1.35 13.62 -30.18
C THR A 5 -2.63 12.85 -30.45
N PHE A 6 -3.32 12.43 -29.38
CA PHE A 6 -4.64 11.81 -29.47
C PHE A 6 -5.70 12.88 -29.16
N SER A 7 -6.66 13.08 -30.06
CA SER A 7 -7.76 14.05 -29.91
C SER A 7 -9.07 13.43 -29.41
N GLY A 8 -9.07 12.15 -29.06
CA GLY A 8 -10.23 11.40 -28.59
C GLY A 8 -9.90 10.45 -27.43
N PRO A 9 -10.91 9.72 -26.92
CA PRO A 9 -10.68 8.72 -25.86
C PRO A 9 -9.66 7.69 -26.30
N VAL A 10 -8.68 7.41 -25.43
CA VAL A 10 -7.72 6.33 -25.61
C VAL A 10 -8.12 5.17 -24.71
N THR A 11 -8.50 4.05 -25.32
CA THR A 11 -8.80 2.81 -24.60
C THR A 11 -7.62 1.88 -24.71
N SER A 12 -7.08 1.44 -23.58
CA SER A 12 -6.01 0.42 -23.52
C SER A 12 -6.48 -0.74 -22.65
N THR A 13 -6.54 -1.93 -23.23
CA THR A 13 -6.89 -3.17 -22.51
C THR A 13 -5.78 -3.68 -21.60
N ASN A 14 -4.53 -3.26 -21.85
CA ASN A 14 -3.35 -3.70 -21.10
C ASN A 14 -2.70 -2.58 -20.27
N GLY A 15 -3.39 -1.45 -20.10
CA GLY A 15 -2.85 -0.28 -19.42
C GLY A 15 -1.81 0.49 -20.24
N PHE A 16 -1.26 1.52 -19.65
CA PHE A 16 -0.18 2.33 -20.22
C PHE A 16 1.14 1.93 -19.58
N ILE A 17 2.12 1.58 -20.39
CA ILE A 17 3.49 1.32 -19.93
C ILE A 17 4.32 2.57 -20.22
N GLY A 18 4.78 3.26 -19.17
CA GLY A 18 5.58 4.48 -19.27
C GLY A 18 5.22 5.50 -18.20
N ALA A 19 6.03 6.57 -18.12
CA ALA A 19 5.73 7.66 -17.21
C ALA A 19 4.59 8.51 -17.77
N LEU A 20 3.54 8.71 -16.98
CA LEU A 20 2.50 9.68 -17.25
C LEU A 20 2.94 11.04 -16.70
N THR A 21 3.28 11.98 -17.58
CA THR A 21 3.66 13.34 -17.20
C THR A 21 2.54 14.30 -17.54
N GLY A 22 2.06 15.07 -16.54
CA GLY A 22 0.98 16.04 -16.71
C GLY A 22 -0.14 15.86 -15.69
N ASN A 23 -1.14 16.73 -15.76
CA ASN A 23 -2.33 16.62 -14.92
C ASN A 23 -3.32 15.59 -15.49
N ILE A 24 -3.77 14.67 -14.65
CA ILE A 24 -4.96 13.89 -14.93
C ILE A 24 -6.16 14.75 -14.53
N ALA A 25 -6.78 15.40 -15.51
CA ALA A 25 -7.99 16.18 -15.28
C ALA A 25 -9.21 15.27 -15.50
N GLY A 26 -10.10 15.20 -14.51
CA GLY A 26 -11.33 14.40 -14.56
C GLY A 26 -11.60 13.60 -13.30
N THR A 27 -12.75 12.94 -13.26
CA THR A 27 -13.10 11.98 -12.20
C THR A 27 -12.47 10.62 -12.50
N GLY A 28 -11.21 10.43 -12.13
CA GLY A 28 -10.56 9.13 -12.21
C GLY A 28 -10.77 8.34 -10.91
N SER A 29 -11.16 7.07 -11.00
CA SER A 29 -11.08 6.15 -9.87
C SER A 29 -9.90 5.20 -10.07
N ILE A 30 -9.15 4.96 -9.00
CA ILE A 30 -8.14 3.91 -8.96
C ILE A 30 -8.78 2.69 -8.32
N THR A 31 -8.88 1.60 -9.06
CA THR A 31 -9.39 0.34 -8.54
C THR A 31 -8.22 -0.54 -8.13
N HIS A 32 -8.15 -0.90 -6.86
CA HIS A 32 -7.18 -1.85 -6.34
C HIS A 32 -7.74 -3.28 -6.41
N THR A 33 -6.87 -4.24 -6.68
CA THR A 33 -7.23 -5.66 -6.56
C THR A 33 -7.12 -6.08 -5.11
N ALA A 34 -8.20 -6.57 -4.51
CA ALA A 34 -8.18 -7.04 -3.14
C ALA A 34 -7.35 -8.31 -2.99
N THR A 35 -6.50 -8.35 -1.98
CA THR A 35 -5.71 -9.53 -1.59
C THR A 35 -6.02 -9.89 -0.15
N ALA A 36 -6.46 -11.14 0.12
CA ALA A 36 -6.79 -11.57 1.47
C ALA A 36 -5.55 -12.11 2.20
N ILE A 37 -5.34 -11.64 3.45
CA ILE A 37 -4.36 -12.19 4.40
C ILE A 37 -5.07 -12.41 5.74
N ASN A 38 -5.47 -13.65 6.00
CA ASN A 38 -6.33 -14.02 7.14
C ASN A 38 -5.57 -14.72 8.28
N ALA A 39 -4.26 -14.72 8.23
CA ALA A 39 -3.40 -15.30 9.27
C ALA A 39 -2.10 -14.49 9.38
N THR A 40 -1.42 -14.62 10.53
CA THR A 40 -0.09 -14.03 10.70
C THR A 40 0.86 -14.53 9.62
N ALA A 41 1.38 -13.60 8.82
CA ALA A 41 2.24 -13.91 7.68
C ALA A 41 3.12 -12.71 7.28
N THR A 42 4.18 -13.00 6.53
CA THR A 42 4.86 -11.98 5.75
C THR A 42 4.19 -11.87 4.39
N ALA A 43 3.64 -10.69 4.09
CA ALA A 43 3.05 -10.41 2.79
C ALA A 43 4.12 -10.48 1.69
N THR A 44 3.78 -11.04 0.55
CA THR A 44 4.66 -10.96 -0.63
C THR A 44 4.65 -9.55 -1.21
N ALA A 45 5.70 -9.18 -1.93
CA ALA A 45 5.75 -7.89 -2.62
C ALA A 45 4.61 -7.73 -3.64
N ALA A 46 4.22 -8.80 -4.31
CA ALA A 46 3.09 -8.80 -5.24
C ALA A 46 1.74 -8.54 -4.52
N GLN A 47 1.55 -9.11 -3.33
CA GLN A 47 0.34 -8.85 -2.53
C GLN A 47 0.27 -7.39 -2.06
N VAL A 48 1.39 -6.82 -1.61
CA VAL A 48 1.43 -5.41 -1.20
C VAL A 48 1.23 -4.49 -2.40
N ALA A 49 1.84 -4.81 -3.54
CA ALA A 49 1.73 -4.02 -4.78
C ALA A 49 0.29 -3.92 -5.34
N THR A 50 -0.65 -4.77 -4.88
CA THR A 50 -2.08 -4.58 -5.22
C THR A 50 -2.68 -3.32 -4.59
N GLY A 51 -2.07 -2.79 -3.53
CA GLY A 51 -2.51 -1.59 -2.83
C GLY A 51 -3.69 -1.81 -1.87
N TYR A 52 -4.29 -3.00 -1.83
CA TYR A 52 -5.45 -3.26 -0.99
C TYR A 52 -5.41 -4.69 -0.41
N ILE A 53 -5.24 -4.78 0.89
CA ILE A 53 -5.22 -6.04 1.63
C ILE A 53 -6.46 -6.11 2.52
N THR A 54 -7.15 -7.25 2.48
CA THR A 54 -8.30 -7.52 3.34
C THR A 54 -7.96 -8.59 4.38
N SER A 55 -8.58 -8.51 5.55
CA SER A 55 -8.53 -9.55 6.57
C SER A 55 -9.92 -9.86 7.11
N THR A 56 -10.24 -11.15 7.22
CA THR A 56 -11.46 -11.66 7.84
C THR A 56 -11.14 -12.56 9.04
N SER A 57 -9.91 -12.44 9.58
CA SER A 57 -9.45 -13.31 10.67
C SER A 57 -10.26 -13.13 11.94
N ALA A 58 -10.60 -14.26 12.57
CA ALA A 58 -11.20 -14.27 13.91
C ALA A 58 -10.17 -14.11 15.03
N ALA A 59 -8.88 -14.33 14.75
CA ALA A 59 -7.77 -14.17 15.69
C ALA A 59 -6.94 -12.94 15.36
N ALA A 60 -6.24 -12.40 16.35
CA ALA A 60 -5.27 -11.33 16.15
C ALA A 60 -4.21 -11.76 15.12
N THR A 61 -3.98 -10.90 14.14
CA THR A 61 -3.13 -11.20 12.98
C THR A 61 -2.02 -10.17 12.87
N ALA A 62 -0.79 -10.62 12.64
CA ALA A 62 0.34 -9.76 12.32
C ALA A 62 0.69 -9.92 10.83
N ILE A 63 0.65 -8.82 10.08
CA ILE A 63 1.06 -8.78 8.67
C ILE A 63 2.40 -8.05 8.60
N THR A 64 3.47 -8.78 8.30
CA THR A 64 4.78 -8.18 8.07
C THR A 64 4.92 -7.79 6.61
N LEU A 65 5.22 -6.53 6.33
CA LEU A 65 5.48 -6.06 4.96
C LEU A 65 6.79 -6.67 4.44
N PRO A 66 6.93 -6.83 3.12
CA PRO A 66 8.15 -7.36 2.51
C PRO A 66 9.35 -6.43 2.74
N THR A 67 10.54 -6.94 2.49
CA THR A 67 11.78 -6.12 2.55
C THR A 67 11.72 -4.99 1.54
N GLY A 68 12.43 -3.89 1.83
CA GLY A 68 12.52 -2.75 0.92
C GLY A 68 13.02 -3.14 -0.46
N THR A 69 13.95 -4.10 -0.55
CA THR A 69 14.46 -4.62 -1.83
C THR A 69 13.38 -5.31 -2.66
N LEU A 70 12.61 -6.20 -2.05
CA LEU A 70 11.55 -6.95 -2.76
C LEU A 70 10.40 -6.04 -3.18
N LEU A 71 9.98 -5.16 -2.27
CA LEU A 71 8.88 -4.25 -2.56
C LEU A 71 9.28 -3.18 -3.58
N GLY A 72 10.49 -2.64 -3.47
CA GLY A 72 11.02 -1.68 -4.44
C GLY A 72 11.10 -2.27 -5.84
N ALA A 73 11.57 -3.51 -5.97
CA ALA A 73 11.59 -4.20 -7.27
C ALA A 73 10.18 -4.42 -7.83
N ALA A 74 9.22 -4.82 -7.01
CA ALA A 74 7.83 -5.05 -7.45
C ALA A 74 7.12 -3.77 -7.91
N LEU A 75 7.43 -2.63 -7.29
CA LEU A 75 6.85 -1.33 -7.61
C LEU A 75 7.65 -0.54 -8.66
N GLY A 76 8.82 -1.03 -9.10
CA GLY A 76 9.75 -0.26 -9.92
C GLY A 76 10.20 1.03 -9.21
N ALA A 77 10.36 0.97 -7.88
CA ALA A 77 10.56 2.15 -7.06
C ALA A 77 11.93 2.79 -7.27
N THR A 78 11.95 4.10 -7.18
CA THR A 78 13.15 4.95 -7.11
C THR A 78 13.03 5.86 -5.89
N GLN A 79 14.05 6.62 -5.58
CA GLN A 79 13.97 7.64 -4.55
C GLN A 79 12.80 8.60 -4.84
N GLY A 80 11.95 8.83 -3.83
CA GLY A 80 10.79 9.71 -3.93
C GLY A 80 9.52 9.00 -4.45
N THR A 81 9.56 7.71 -4.77
CA THR A 81 8.35 6.95 -5.07
C THR A 81 7.47 6.88 -3.83
N VAL A 82 6.21 7.25 -3.98
CA VAL A 82 5.18 7.18 -2.92
C VAL A 82 4.13 6.15 -3.34
N PHE A 83 3.73 5.31 -2.39
CA PHE A 83 2.75 4.26 -2.61
C PHE A 83 1.80 4.19 -1.41
N ASP A 84 0.50 4.15 -1.69
CA ASP A 84 -0.53 4.00 -0.67
C ASP A 84 -0.99 2.54 -0.58
N LEU A 85 -1.05 2.03 0.64
CA LEU A 85 -1.54 0.71 0.98
C LEU A 85 -2.75 0.84 1.91
N TYR A 86 -3.85 0.23 1.51
CA TYR A 86 -5.06 0.14 2.32
C TYR A 86 -5.16 -1.25 2.95
N ILE A 87 -5.45 -1.28 4.23
CA ILE A 87 -5.72 -2.51 4.98
C ILE A 87 -7.16 -2.44 5.47
N ASP A 88 -7.96 -3.41 5.06
CA ASP A 88 -9.38 -3.53 5.43
C ASP A 88 -9.59 -4.75 6.33
N ASN A 89 -9.90 -4.48 7.58
CA ASN A 89 -10.21 -5.46 8.61
C ASN A 89 -11.69 -5.32 9.06
N THR A 90 -12.54 -4.69 8.26
CA THR A 90 -13.95 -4.44 8.63
C THR A 90 -14.73 -5.74 8.81
N ALA A 91 -14.38 -6.79 8.09
CA ALA A 91 -14.98 -8.12 8.21
C ALA A 91 -14.24 -9.04 9.19
N GLY A 92 -13.14 -8.58 9.80
CA GLY A 92 -12.42 -9.32 10.83
C GLY A 92 -13.11 -9.26 12.19
N ALA A 93 -12.82 -10.22 13.05
CA ALA A 93 -13.31 -10.26 14.42
C ALA A 93 -12.24 -9.91 15.47
N SER A 94 -11.00 -9.68 15.06
CA SER A 94 -9.87 -9.32 15.92
C SER A 94 -8.96 -8.30 15.22
N THR A 95 -7.95 -7.82 15.92
CA THR A 95 -7.03 -6.80 15.41
C THR A 95 -6.06 -7.33 14.35
N VAL A 96 -5.68 -6.47 13.41
CA VAL A 96 -4.54 -6.67 12.50
C VAL A 96 -3.45 -5.68 12.86
N THR A 97 -2.24 -6.17 13.07
CA THR A 97 -1.04 -5.35 13.34
C THR A 97 -0.10 -5.40 12.15
N ILE A 98 0.35 -4.26 11.68
CA ILE A 98 1.31 -4.18 10.57
C ILE A 98 2.72 -4.03 11.12
N ALA A 99 3.65 -4.78 10.55
CA ALA A 99 5.07 -4.70 10.84
C ALA A 99 5.88 -4.54 9.55
N VAL A 100 7.11 -4.09 9.65
CA VAL A 100 8.02 -3.97 8.51
C VAL A 100 9.19 -4.94 8.64
N ALA A 101 9.69 -5.41 7.51
CA ALA A 101 10.91 -6.20 7.42
C ALA A 101 12.14 -5.30 7.22
N VAL A 102 13.29 -5.91 6.95
CA VAL A 102 14.56 -5.20 6.69
C VAL A 102 14.41 -4.16 5.58
N ASN A 103 14.97 -2.97 5.80
CA ASN A 103 14.87 -1.80 4.92
C ASN A 103 13.43 -1.24 4.76
N GLY A 104 12.51 -1.66 5.64
CA GLY A 104 11.30 -0.93 5.91
C GLY A 104 11.50 -0.20 7.24
N ILE A 105 11.27 1.09 7.27
CA ILE A 105 11.49 1.94 8.45
C ILE A 105 10.14 2.50 8.87
N LEU A 106 9.76 2.27 10.11
CA LEU A 106 8.61 2.91 10.72
C LEU A 106 8.94 4.39 10.95
N SER A 107 7.99 5.26 10.69
CA SER A 107 8.07 6.63 11.19
C SER A 107 8.17 6.62 12.72
N THR A 108 8.98 7.49 13.30
CA THR A 108 9.12 7.60 14.76
C THR A 108 7.81 7.98 15.46
N ALA A 109 6.87 8.58 14.75
CA ALA A 109 5.51 8.81 15.24
C ALA A 109 4.70 7.49 15.31
N ALA A 110 5.17 6.42 14.71
CA ALA A 110 4.51 5.12 14.70
C ALA A 110 4.53 4.38 16.06
N ALA A 111 5.26 4.87 17.03
CA ALA A 111 5.39 4.23 18.35
C ALA A 111 4.32 4.68 19.34
N ASP A 112 3.37 5.51 18.93
CA ASP A 112 2.46 6.15 19.86
C ASP A 112 1.02 5.62 19.79
N THR A 113 0.22 6.07 20.70
CA THR A 113 -1.11 5.67 21.16
C THR A 113 -2.09 5.25 20.07
N ALA A 114 -2.91 4.24 20.36
CA ALA A 114 -3.98 3.73 19.49
C ALA A 114 -4.84 4.86 18.89
N GLY A 115 -4.95 4.85 17.55
CA GLY A 115 -5.74 5.82 16.80
C GLY A 115 -4.99 7.08 16.37
N SER A 116 -3.70 7.24 16.71
CA SER A 116 -2.87 8.35 16.25
C SER A 116 -2.14 8.04 14.94
N PHE A 117 -1.59 9.05 14.30
CA PHE A 117 -0.66 8.88 13.19
C PHE A 117 0.49 7.99 13.63
N GLY A 118 0.58 6.78 13.09
CA GLY A 118 1.59 5.81 13.46
C GLY A 118 1.09 4.59 14.22
N ASP A 119 -0.17 4.54 14.62
CA ASP A 119 -0.75 3.29 15.12
C ASP A 119 -0.78 2.25 14.00
N LEU A 120 -0.06 1.17 14.23
CA LEU A 120 0.05 0.06 13.28
C LEU A 120 -1.02 -0.99 13.49
N THR A 121 -1.88 -0.80 14.47
CA THR A 121 -2.96 -1.73 14.80
C THR A 121 -4.27 -1.23 14.18
N ILE A 122 -4.92 -2.10 13.42
CA ILE A 122 -6.19 -1.85 12.77
C ILE A 122 -7.25 -2.67 13.53
N ALA A 123 -8.22 -1.98 14.11
CA ALA A 123 -9.34 -2.62 14.80
C ALA A 123 -10.16 -3.49 13.84
N SER A 124 -11.00 -4.35 14.36
CA SER A 124 -12.04 -5.04 13.59
C SER A 124 -13.33 -4.22 13.51
N GLY A 125 -14.21 -4.56 12.58
CA GLY A 125 -15.52 -3.96 12.45
C GLY A 125 -15.51 -2.60 11.72
N ALA A 126 -16.52 -1.78 11.94
CA ALA A 126 -16.81 -0.59 11.14
C ALA A 126 -15.68 0.45 11.03
N THR A 127 -14.76 0.45 11.99
CA THR A 127 -13.56 1.32 11.99
C THR A 127 -12.30 0.60 11.50
N GLY A 128 -12.44 -0.59 10.97
CA GLY A 128 -11.36 -1.50 10.62
C GLY A 128 -10.66 -1.18 9.29
N ILE A 129 -10.50 0.09 8.94
CA ILE A 129 -9.74 0.51 7.76
C ILE A 129 -8.54 1.33 8.19
N GLY A 130 -7.38 1.03 7.63
CA GLY A 130 -6.17 1.81 7.77
C GLY A 130 -5.58 2.16 6.41
N ARG A 131 -5.19 3.42 6.22
CA ARG A 131 -4.39 3.84 5.08
C ARG A 131 -2.95 4.06 5.54
N PHE A 132 -2.04 3.50 4.80
CA PHE A 132 -0.61 3.61 5.05
C PHE A 132 0.09 4.15 3.82
N THR A 133 1.04 5.03 4.04
CA THR A 133 1.88 5.57 2.97
C THR A 133 3.31 5.05 3.12
N LEU A 134 3.82 4.50 2.05
CA LEU A 134 5.21 4.10 1.90
C LEU A 134 5.91 5.10 1.01
N MET A 135 6.98 5.69 1.49
CA MET A 135 7.83 6.61 0.72
C MET A 135 9.23 6.00 0.58
N PHE A 136 9.67 5.78 -0.64
CA PHE A 136 10.96 5.18 -0.93
C PHE A 136 12.07 6.24 -0.82
N SER A 137 13.00 6.01 0.12
CA SER A 137 14.23 6.79 0.25
C SER A 137 15.31 6.36 -0.74
N SER A 138 15.18 5.14 -1.28
CA SER A 138 15.98 4.57 -2.37
C SER A 138 15.18 3.47 -3.07
N ALA A 139 15.71 2.87 -4.12
CA ALA A 139 15.07 1.73 -4.79
C ALA A 139 14.87 0.50 -3.87
N THR A 140 15.55 0.44 -2.72
CA THR A 140 15.59 -0.74 -1.84
C THR A 140 15.21 -0.46 -0.39
N ALA A 141 14.80 0.78 -0.07
CA ALA A 141 14.43 1.16 1.30
C ALA A 141 13.24 2.14 1.27
N TYR A 142 12.30 1.95 2.18
CA TYR A 142 11.13 2.81 2.33
C TYR A 142 10.90 3.21 3.79
N VAL A 143 10.27 4.35 3.98
CA VAL A 143 9.66 4.77 5.24
C VAL A 143 8.17 4.45 5.16
N PHE A 144 7.62 3.94 6.25
CA PHE A 144 6.24 3.51 6.34
C PHE A 144 5.54 4.26 7.47
N THR A 145 4.38 4.81 7.20
CA THR A 145 3.59 5.52 8.21
C THR A 145 2.09 5.34 7.95
N ARG A 146 1.29 5.30 9.01
CA ARG A 146 -0.16 5.38 8.90
C ARG A 146 -0.58 6.82 8.65
N THR A 147 -1.47 7.04 7.70
CA THR A 147 -1.96 8.36 7.30
C THR A 147 -3.46 8.55 7.51
N ALA A 148 -4.21 7.45 7.69
CA ALA A 148 -5.63 7.46 8.05
C ALA A 148 -6.08 6.10 8.62
#